data_f3fc73f7cfcde9e9eb9eff871e8abd38
#
_entry.id   f3fc73f7cfcde9e9eb9eff871e8abd38
#
_cell.length_a   1.000
_cell.length_b   1.000
_cell.length_c   1.000
_cell.angle_alpha   90.00
_cell.angle_beta   90.00
_cell.angle_gamma   90.00
#
_symmetry.space_group_name_H-M   'P 1'
#
loop_
_entity.id
_entity.type
_entity.pdbx_description
1 polymer ?
#
loop_
_entity_poly.entity_id
_entity_poly.type
_entity_poly.pdbx_seq_one_letter_code
_entity_poly.pdbx_strand_id
1 'polypeptide(L)'
;MRQILLFAALAASLALLSGCTLSKTKKDTEDMTGKAAYHKLSAEEAYEMMASQEIVVVDVRTREEYDGGHIENAVLVPNESIGSEMPEALPDKEATLLIYCRSGRRSKDAAQKLLALGYQSVYDFDTILIVQTQFKVMVDDGQ
;
A
#
# COMPACT_ATOMS: atom_id res chain seq x y z
N MET A 1 48.95 50.92 -28.68
CA MET A 1 49.97 50.96 -27.61
C MET A 1 49.51 50.01 -26.49
N ARG A 2 50.26 48.98 -26.42
CA ARG A 2 50.86 48.40 -25.18
C ARG A 2 49.86 47.70 -24.26
N GLN A 3 49.98 46.49 -24.19
CA GLN A 3 50.81 45.43 -23.53
C GLN A 3 49.97 44.73 -22.47
N ILE A 4 49.77 43.44 -22.61
CA ILE A 4 50.56 42.28 -22.10
C ILE A 4 50.43 42.14 -20.60
N LEU A 5 49.96 41.00 -20.13
CA LEU A 5 50.58 39.83 -19.53
C LEU A 5 49.50 39.04 -18.77
N LEU A 6 49.17 37.83 -19.14
CA LEU A 6 49.70 36.56 -18.59
C LEU A 6 49.95 36.57 -17.09
N PHE A 7 49.13 35.81 -16.37
CA PHE A 7 49.65 34.89 -15.36
C PHE A 7 48.72 33.70 -15.15
N ALA A 8 49.21 32.59 -15.52
CA ALA A 8 48.72 31.30 -15.08
C ALA A 8 49.09 31.08 -13.61
N ALA A 9 48.20 30.62 -12.83
CA ALA A 9 48.54 30.00 -11.57
C ALA A 9 47.55 28.85 -11.28
N LEU A 10 48.11 27.71 -11.44
CA LEU A 10 47.71 26.40 -11.00
C LEU A 10 47.54 26.37 -9.46
N ALA A 11 46.38 25.96 -8.98
CA ALA A 11 46.26 25.48 -7.61
C ALA A 11 45.25 24.34 -7.57
N ALA A 12 45.79 23.14 -7.59
CA ALA A 12 45.10 21.95 -7.16
C ALA A 12 44.81 22.07 -5.67
N SER A 13 43.56 21.89 -5.28
CA SER A 13 43.19 21.63 -3.90
C SER A 13 42.18 20.51 -3.84
N LEU A 14 42.70 19.42 -3.46
CA LEU A 14 42.15 18.22 -2.89
C LEU A 14 41.15 18.56 -1.78
N ALA A 15 39.92 18.25 -1.95
CA ALA A 15 38.92 18.26 -0.88
C ALA A 15 38.11 16.98 -0.92
N LEU A 16 38.61 16.07 -0.16
CA LEU A 16 37.95 15.13 0.77
C LEU A 16 36.50 14.79 0.52
N LEU A 17 36.33 13.55 0.16
CA LEU A 17 35.19 12.72 0.30
C LEU A 17 34.53 12.89 1.69
N SER A 18 33.35 13.45 1.72
CA SER A 18 32.39 13.23 2.79
C SER A 18 31.31 12.34 2.21
N GLY A 19 31.46 11.06 2.43
CA GLY A 19 30.47 10.06 2.06
C GLY A 19 29.24 10.21 2.96
N CYS A 20 28.23 10.93 2.49
CA CYS A 20 26.88 10.73 2.96
C CYS A 20 26.34 9.48 2.27
N THR A 21 26.36 8.38 2.97
CA THR A 21 25.56 7.21 2.62
C THR A 21 24.11 7.60 2.80
N LEU A 22 23.50 8.10 1.74
CA LEU A 22 22.05 8.20 1.66
C LEU A 22 21.52 6.78 1.65
N SER A 23 20.95 6.36 2.77
CA SER A 23 20.08 5.20 2.81
C SER A 23 18.96 5.42 1.79
N LYS A 24 19.08 4.73 0.69
CA LYS A 24 18.09 4.69 -0.38
C LYS A 24 16.91 3.88 0.13
N THR A 25 16.01 4.53 0.85
CA THR A 25 14.65 4.01 0.99
C THR A 25 14.12 3.85 -0.43
N LYS A 26 13.95 2.62 -0.80
CA LYS A 26 13.36 2.22 -2.07
C LYS A 26 11.88 2.61 -1.99
N LYS A 27 11.61 3.84 -2.37
CA LYS A 27 10.25 4.29 -2.68
C LYS A 27 9.88 3.55 -3.94
N ASP A 28 9.02 2.56 -3.80
CA ASP A 28 8.47 1.87 -4.94
C ASP A 28 7.71 2.90 -5.77
N THR A 29 8.29 3.18 -6.93
CA THR A 29 7.82 4.18 -7.87
C THR A 29 6.50 3.70 -8.44
N GLU A 30 5.46 4.49 -8.31
CA GLU A 30 4.17 4.31 -8.96
C GLU A 30 4.35 3.96 -10.43
N ASP A 31 3.88 2.79 -10.81
CA ASP A 31 3.74 2.44 -12.22
C ASP A 31 2.54 3.20 -12.80
N MET A 32 2.82 4.35 -13.39
CA MET A 32 1.84 5.21 -14.07
C MET A 32 1.34 4.61 -15.40
N THR A 33 1.46 3.30 -15.60
CA THR A 33 1.08 2.65 -16.87
C THR A 33 -0.37 2.18 -16.93
N GLY A 34 -1.19 2.46 -15.89
CA GLY A 34 -2.62 2.07 -15.89
C GLY A 34 -2.85 0.56 -15.89
N LYS A 35 -1.84 -0.24 -15.57
CA LYS A 35 -1.95 -1.68 -15.44
C LYS A 35 -2.36 -2.04 -14.02
N ALA A 36 -3.34 -2.92 -13.88
CA ALA A 36 -3.75 -3.48 -12.61
C ALA A 36 -2.54 -4.03 -11.84
N ALA A 37 -2.29 -3.53 -10.62
CA ALA A 37 -1.11 -3.88 -9.86
C ALA A 37 -1.45 -4.25 -8.41
N TYR A 38 -0.70 -5.22 -7.88
CA TYR A 38 -0.73 -5.59 -6.48
C TYR A 38 0.25 -4.71 -5.69
N HIS A 39 -0.27 -4.08 -4.65
CA HIS A 39 0.52 -3.26 -3.74
C HIS A 39 0.44 -3.79 -2.33
N LYS A 40 1.61 -3.96 -1.71
CA LYS A 40 1.72 -4.33 -0.31
C LYS A 40 2.00 -3.09 0.53
N LEU A 41 1.18 -2.85 1.53
CA LEU A 41 1.31 -1.71 2.44
C LEU A 41 1.74 -2.15 3.84
N SER A 42 2.43 -1.27 4.54
CA SER A 42 2.56 -1.32 5.99
C SER A 42 1.24 -0.93 6.67
N ALA A 43 1.12 -1.20 7.96
CA ALA A 43 -0.06 -0.80 8.72
C ALA A 43 -0.21 0.74 8.79
N GLU A 44 0.90 1.48 8.84
CA GLU A 44 0.90 2.95 8.81
C GLU A 44 0.36 3.49 7.49
N GLU A 45 0.89 2.99 6.36
CA GLU A 45 0.43 3.39 5.03
C GLU A 45 -1.05 3.04 4.82
N ALA A 46 -1.50 1.87 5.28
CA ALA A 46 -2.90 1.48 5.21
C ALA A 46 -3.80 2.42 6.04
N TYR A 47 -3.36 2.79 7.25
CA TYR A 47 -4.09 3.73 8.10
C TYR A 47 -4.19 5.13 7.47
N GLU A 48 -3.08 5.64 6.93
CA GLU A 48 -3.05 6.92 6.23
C GLU A 48 -3.95 6.90 4.99
N MET A 49 -3.99 5.79 4.26
CA MET A 49 -4.87 5.61 3.11
C MET A 49 -6.34 5.62 3.53
N MET A 50 -6.71 4.93 4.61
CA MET A 50 -8.08 4.94 5.16
C MET A 50 -8.52 6.35 5.60
N ALA A 51 -7.59 7.16 6.10
CA ALA A 51 -7.88 8.51 6.60
C ALA A 51 -7.96 9.58 5.49
N SER A 52 -7.30 9.37 4.35
CA SER A 52 -7.06 10.43 3.35
C SER A 52 -7.74 10.20 1.99
N GLN A 53 -8.25 9.01 1.72
CA GLN A 53 -8.77 8.63 0.41
C GLN A 53 -10.14 7.95 0.51
N GLU A 54 -10.91 8.04 -0.57
CA GLU A 54 -12.10 7.22 -0.74
C GLU A 54 -11.69 5.81 -1.18
N ILE A 55 -11.85 4.85 -0.29
CA ILE A 55 -11.45 3.46 -0.50
C ILE A 55 -12.51 2.50 -0.01
N VAL A 56 -12.51 1.29 -0.54
CA VAL A 56 -13.30 0.17 -0.02
C VAL A 56 -12.40 -0.74 0.80
N VAL A 57 -12.59 -0.76 2.11
CA VAL A 57 -11.89 -1.68 3.00
C VAL A 57 -12.55 -3.06 2.91
N VAL A 58 -11.77 -4.10 2.62
CA VAL A 58 -12.28 -5.45 2.37
C VAL A 58 -11.70 -6.44 3.38
N ASP A 59 -12.58 -7.03 4.17
CA ASP A 59 -12.24 -8.12 5.06
C ASP A 59 -12.41 -9.46 4.34
N VAL A 60 -11.31 -10.20 4.16
CA VAL A 60 -11.34 -11.50 3.49
C VAL A 60 -11.25 -12.69 4.45
N ARG A 61 -11.58 -12.45 5.72
CA ARG A 61 -11.68 -13.48 6.75
C ARG A 61 -13.01 -14.24 6.64
N THR A 62 -13.25 -15.16 7.57
CA THR A 62 -14.54 -15.82 7.64
C THR A 62 -15.63 -14.93 8.25
N ARG A 63 -16.88 -15.31 8.08
CA ARG A 63 -18.03 -14.62 8.71
C ARG A 63 -17.87 -14.53 10.23
N GLU A 64 -17.46 -15.62 10.87
CA GLU A 64 -17.27 -15.68 12.32
C GLU A 64 -16.16 -14.76 12.82
N GLU A 65 -15.07 -14.65 12.05
CA GLU A 65 -13.98 -13.71 12.37
C GLU A 65 -14.41 -12.26 12.22
N TYR A 66 -15.23 -11.98 11.20
CA TYR A 66 -15.78 -10.65 10.94
C TYR A 66 -16.77 -10.23 12.04
N ASP A 67 -17.69 -11.12 12.39
CA ASP A 67 -18.71 -10.87 13.42
C ASP A 67 -18.07 -10.74 14.83
N GLY A 68 -16.91 -11.34 15.04
CA GLY A 68 -16.10 -11.19 16.26
C GLY A 68 -15.29 -9.88 16.34
N GLY A 69 -15.44 -9.01 15.36
CA GLY A 69 -14.81 -7.69 15.28
C GLY A 69 -14.07 -7.46 13.96
N HIS A 70 -14.35 -6.34 13.31
CA HIS A 70 -13.79 -5.95 12.01
C HIS A 70 -13.51 -4.44 11.96
N ILE A 71 -12.79 -3.99 10.96
CA ILE A 71 -12.56 -2.56 10.74
C ILE A 71 -13.89 -1.90 10.37
N GLU A 72 -14.22 -0.80 11.03
CA GLU A 72 -15.46 -0.06 10.78
C GLU A 72 -15.66 0.20 9.28
N ASN A 73 -16.88 -0.04 8.80
CA ASN A 73 -17.28 0.05 7.40
C ASN A 73 -16.56 -0.93 6.43
N ALA A 74 -15.83 -1.92 6.95
CA ALA A 74 -15.25 -2.94 6.08
C ALA A 74 -16.33 -3.82 5.45
N VAL A 75 -16.15 -4.15 4.19
CA VAL A 75 -17.01 -5.06 3.45
C VAL A 75 -16.47 -6.48 3.58
N LEU A 76 -17.29 -7.42 4.01
CA LEU A 76 -16.91 -8.82 4.11
C LEU A 76 -17.00 -9.51 2.75
N VAL A 77 -15.88 -10.02 2.29
CA VAL A 77 -15.77 -10.90 1.10
C VAL A 77 -14.82 -12.04 1.43
N PRO A 78 -15.29 -13.15 2.01
CA PRO A 78 -14.42 -14.26 2.39
C PRO A 78 -13.56 -14.74 1.23
N ASN A 79 -12.26 -14.94 1.45
CA ASN A 79 -11.33 -15.35 0.40
C ASN A 79 -11.80 -16.57 -0.38
N GLU A 80 -12.46 -17.50 0.30
CA GLU A 80 -12.97 -18.74 -0.27
C GLU A 80 -14.16 -18.52 -1.19
N SER A 81 -14.87 -17.38 -1.06
CA SER A 81 -16.00 -17.03 -1.93
C SER A 81 -15.60 -16.31 -3.22
N ILE A 82 -14.33 -15.85 -3.31
CA ILE A 82 -13.82 -15.20 -4.52
C ILE A 82 -13.50 -16.29 -5.56
N GLY A 83 -14.38 -16.43 -6.54
CA GLY A 83 -14.28 -17.39 -7.64
C GLY A 83 -13.93 -16.73 -8.98
N SER A 84 -14.59 -17.19 -10.03
CA SER A 84 -14.44 -16.68 -11.40
C SER A 84 -15.35 -15.49 -11.73
N GLU A 85 -16.27 -15.17 -10.85
CA GLU A 85 -17.23 -14.08 -11.02
C GLU A 85 -16.92 -12.93 -10.05
N MET A 86 -17.29 -11.73 -10.45
CA MET A 86 -17.15 -10.54 -9.63
C MET A 86 -18.00 -10.68 -8.35
N PRO A 87 -17.42 -10.46 -7.16
CA PRO A 87 -18.20 -10.45 -5.93
C PRO A 87 -19.28 -9.37 -5.97
N GLU A 88 -20.51 -9.73 -5.61
CA GLU A 88 -21.64 -8.81 -5.61
C GLU A 88 -21.41 -7.60 -4.67
N ALA A 89 -20.68 -7.83 -3.58
CA ALA A 89 -20.33 -6.78 -2.62
C ALA A 89 -19.29 -5.78 -3.14
N LEU A 90 -18.63 -6.05 -4.27
CA LEU A 90 -17.60 -5.20 -4.89
C LEU A 90 -17.98 -4.90 -6.36
N PRO A 91 -19.03 -4.15 -6.62
CA PRO A 91 -19.58 -3.97 -7.98
C PRO A 91 -18.72 -3.07 -8.88
N ASP A 92 -17.80 -2.28 -8.31
CA ASP A 92 -16.95 -1.33 -9.02
C ASP A 92 -15.51 -1.82 -9.10
N LYS A 93 -15.04 -2.13 -10.31
CA LYS A 93 -13.67 -2.58 -10.56
C LYS A 93 -12.64 -1.45 -10.59
N GLU A 94 -13.08 -0.21 -10.72
CA GLU A 94 -12.23 0.97 -10.68
C GLU A 94 -12.02 1.48 -9.24
N ALA A 95 -12.81 0.99 -8.27
CA ALA A 95 -12.67 1.34 -6.88
C ALA A 95 -11.29 0.92 -6.35
N THR A 96 -10.72 1.75 -5.48
CA THR A 96 -9.52 1.40 -4.73
C THR A 96 -9.87 0.45 -3.59
N LEU A 97 -9.35 -0.76 -3.64
CA LEU A 97 -9.60 -1.81 -2.64
C LEU A 97 -8.41 -1.92 -1.68
N LEU A 98 -8.70 -1.84 -0.38
CA LEU A 98 -7.74 -2.09 0.68
C LEU A 98 -8.11 -3.37 1.41
N ILE A 99 -7.36 -4.43 1.17
CA ILE A 99 -7.70 -5.80 1.59
C ILE A 99 -6.90 -6.19 2.82
N TYR A 100 -7.55 -6.82 3.78
CA TYR A 100 -6.88 -7.37 4.94
C TYR A 100 -7.40 -8.75 5.35
N CYS A 101 -6.57 -9.46 6.11
CA CYS A 101 -6.98 -10.65 6.83
C CYS A 101 -6.29 -10.71 8.20
N ARG A 102 -6.12 -11.91 8.76
CA ARG A 102 -5.46 -12.07 10.06
C ARG A 102 -3.93 -12.11 9.98
N SER A 103 -3.36 -12.68 8.90
CA SER A 103 -1.92 -12.99 8.80
C SER A 103 -1.30 -12.70 7.42
N GLY A 104 -2.00 -12.00 6.54
CA GLY A 104 -1.52 -11.65 5.21
C GLY A 104 -1.65 -12.74 4.14
N ARG A 105 -1.83 -14.02 4.50
CA ARG A 105 -1.89 -15.10 3.51
C ARG A 105 -3.17 -15.06 2.66
N ARG A 106 -4.34 -14.90 3.31
CA ARG A 106 -5.64 -14.83 2.63
C ARG A 106 -5.81 -13.53 1.85
N SER A 107 -5.35 -12.40 2.39
CA SER A 107 -5.44 -11.10 1.70
C SER A 107 -4.58 -11.08 0.44
N LYS A 108 -3.40 -11.65 0.46
CA LYS A 108 -2.56 -11.81 -0.74
C LYS A 108 -3.22 -12.68 -1.82
N ASP A 109 -3.80 -13.82 -1.43
CA ASP A 109 -4.52 -14.73 -2.35
C ASP A 109 -5.77 -14.04 -2.92
N ALA A 110 -6.56 -13.37 -2.08
CA ALA A 110 -7.73 -12.60 -2.49
C ALA A 110 -7.36 -11.46 -3.48
N ALA A 111 -6.26 -10.74 -3.18
CA ALA A 111 -5.79 -9.68 -4.07
C ALA A 111 -5.46 -10.20 -5.47
N GLN A 112 -4.79 -11.33 -5.57
CA GLN A 112 -4.47 -11.96 -6.86
C GLN A 112 -5.73 -12.38 -7.62
N LYS A 113 -6.74 -12.94 -6.94
CA LYS A 113 -8.03 -13.30 -7.53
C LYS A 113 -8.77 -12.07 -8.05
N LEU A 114 -8.83 -10.99 -7.25
CA LEU A 114 -9.50 -9.75 -7.65
C LEU A 114 -8.81 -9.08 -8.83
N LEU A 115 -7.48 -9.05 -8.87
CA LEU A 115 -6.73 -8.57 -10.04
C LEU A 115 -7.04 -9.41 -11.29
N ALA A 116 -7.13 -10.73 -11.15
CA ALA A 116 -7.50 -11.62 -12.26
C ALA A 116 -8.94 -11.39 -12.75
N LEU A 117 -9.84 -10.91 -11.88
CA LEU A 117 -11.20 -10.49 -12.22
C LEU A 117 -11.27 -9.10 -12.85
N GLY A 118 -10.13 -8.38 -12.93
CA GLY A 118 -10.01 -7.08 -13.60
C GLY A 118 -10.13 -5.86 -12.69
N TYR A 119 -10.03 -5.99 -11.37
CA TYR A 119 -9.90 -4.84 -10.48
C TYR A 119 -8.56 -4.15 -10.71
N GLN A 120 -8.56 -2.80 -10.72
CA GLN A 120 -7.40 -2.03 -11.14
C GLN A 120 -6.48 -1.64 -9.98
N SER A 121 -7.03 -1.30 -8.83
CA SER A 121 -6.31 -0.73 -7.68
C SER A 121 -6.51 -1.61 -6.46
N VAL A 122 -5.59 -2.56 -6.24
CA VAL A 122 -5.69 -3.55 -5.16
C VAL A 122 -4.50 -3.45 -4.22
N TYR A 123 -4.76 -3.02 -3.01
CA TYR A 123 -3.80 -2.87 -1.93
C TYR A 123 -4.04 -3.92 -0.85
N ASP A 124 -2.98 -4.47 -0.29
CA ASP A 124 -3.01 -5.48 0.77
C ASP A 124 -2.18 -5.02 1.95
N PHE A 125 -2.72 -5.10 3.13
CA PHE A 125 -1.96 -4.95 4.37
C PHE A 125 -2.14 -6.16 5.28
N ASP A 126 -1.10 -6.51 6.00
CA ASP A 126 -0.91 -7.85 6.57
C ASP A 126 -1.97 -8.29 7.55
N THR A 127 -2.31 -7.43 8.52
CA THR A 127 -3.06 -7.92 9.67
C THR A 127 -3.87 -6.83 10.37
N ILE A 128 -5.13 -7.16 10.61
CA ILE A 128 -6.03 -6.35 11.42
C ILE A 128 -5.46 -6.05 12.82
N LEU A 129 -4.70 -6.98 13.41
CA LEU A 129 -4.17 -6.85 14.77
C LEU A 129 -3.24 -5.65 14.92
N ILE A 130 -2.41 -5.35 13.93
CA ILE A 130 -1.50 -4.21 13.97
C ILE A 130 -2.29 -2.90 13.90
N VAL A 131 -3.25 -2.82 12.98
CA VAL A 131 -4.08 -1.62 12.84
C VAL A 131 -4.90 -1.35 14.11
N GLN A 132 -5.49 -2.37 14.69
CA GLN A 132 -6.25 -2.26 15.95
C GLN A 132 -5.40 -1.80 17.13
N THR A 133 -4.19 -2.34 17.27
CA THR A 133 -3.33 -2.07 18.45
C THR A 133 -2.57 -0.76 18.33
N GLN A 134 -2.06 -0.43 17.16
CA GLN A 134 -1.25 0.77 16.95
C GLN A 134 -2.07 2.03 16.72
N PHE A 135 -3.17 1.93 15.97
CA PHE A 135 -3.91 3.10 15.50
C PHE A 135 -5.30 3.23 16.13
N LYS A 136 -5.69 2.32 17.01
CA LYS A 136 -7.02 2.31 17.66
C LYS A 136 -8.16 2.48 16.63
N VAL A 137 -8.01 1.88 15.47
CA VAL A 137 -9.07 1.87 14.47
C VAL A 137 -10.31 1.24 15.09
N MET A 138 -11.43 1.93 14.96
CA MET A 138 -12.70 1.47 15.51
C MET A 138 -13.01 0.09 14.94
N VAL A 139 -13.30 -0.82 15.81
CA VAL A 139 -13.71 -2.17 15.49
C VAL A 139 -15.18 -2.26 15.81
N ASP A 140 -15.97 -2.51 14.79
CA ASP A 140 -17.36 -2.86 14.99
C ASP A 140 -17.40 -4.30 15.53
N ASP A 141 -17.78 -4.45 16.80
CA ASP A 141 -17.97 -5.72 17.48
C ASP A 141 -19.44 -6.16 17.52
N GLY A 142 -20.29 -5.44 16.80
CA GLY A 142 -21.71 -5.76 16.68
C GLY A 142 -22.54 -5.55 17.95
N GLN A 143 -22.06 -4.75 18.93
CA GLN A 143 -22.79 -4.43 20.17
C GLN A 143 -23.65 -3.18 20.05
#